data_4bd6505bc14e5aadc041ad4d8f90b27c
#
_entry.id   4bd6505bc14e5aadc041ad4d8f90b27c
#
_cell.length_a   1.000
_cell.length_b   1.000
_cell.length_c   1.000
_cell.angle_alpha   90.00
_cell.angle_beta   90.00
_cell.angle_gamma   90.00
#
_symmetry.space_group_name_H-M   'P 1'
#
loop_
_entity.id
_entity.type
_entity.pdbx_description
1 polymer ?
#
loop_
_entity_poly.entity_id
_entity_poly.type
_entity_poly.pdbx_seq_one_letter_code
_entity_poly.pdbx_strand_id
1 'polypeptide(L)'
;GASANDKWNDLQISDSSIKLKLSKNISGAELRKEISINENESVIYQKHTFTGGEGRIPVGHHLMLKIPNKAFISFSDFEFAGTPPQPIESDSSLGRSVLKYPQNVTDLNLMQRFDNKLVDTSVYPFDTSHEDLYMIISKKDMPFGWSAVSCPDQGWLWYSIKNPDVLPNTVVWLSNGGRYY
;
A
#
# COMPACT_ATOMS: atom_id res chain seq x y z
N GLY A 1 6.72 1.29 -14.00
CA GLY A 1 7.68 0.82 -15.00
C GLY A 1 6.99 0.05 -16.13
N ALA A 2 7.70 -0.22 -17.23
CA ALA A 2 7.12 -0.89 -18.41
C ALA A 2 6.50 -2.26 -18.05
N SER A 3 7.11 -3.02 -17.15
CA SER A 3 6.61 -4.34 -16.71
C SER A 3 5.30 -4.28 -15.92
N ALA A 4 4.96 -3.16 -15.30
CA ALA A 4 3.73 -3.03 -14.53
C ALA A 4 2.46 -3.07 -15.40
N ASN A 5 2.60 -2.71 -16.68
CA ASN A 5 1.51 -2.65 -17.66
C ASN A 5 1.58 -3.74 -18.72
N ASP A 6 2.46 -4.74 -18.54
CA ASP A 6 2.57 -5.84 -19.48
C ASP A 6 1.40 -6.82 -19.32
N LYS A 7 1.15 -7.55 -20.40
CA LYS A 7 0.07 -8.52 -20.49
C LYS A 7 0.34 -9.72 -19.57
N TRP A 8 -0.69 -10.14 -18.86
CA TRP A 8 -0.75 -11.43 -18.17
C TRP A 8 -1.39 -12.46 -19.08
N ASN A 9 -0.77 -13.63 -19.19
CA ASN A 9 -1.29 -14.77 -19.93
C ASN A 9 -1.89 -15.77 -18.95
N ASP A 10 -3.04 -16.31 -19.30
CA ASP A 10 -3.71 -17.31 -18.50
C ASP A 10 -2.95 -18.64 -18.61
N LEU A 11 -2.64 -19.26 -17.47
CA LEU A 11 -2.11 -20.61 -17.39
C LEU A 11 -3.20 -21.61 -17.02
N GLN A 12 -4.08 -21.21 -16.08
CA GLN A 12 -5.18 -22.03 -15.60
C GLN A 12 -6.25 -21.14 -14.98
N ILE A 13 -7.51 -21.44 -15.27
CA ILE A 13 -8.68 -20.81 -14.68
C ILE A 13 -9.60 -21.92 -14.16
N SER A 14 -10.09 -21.76 -12.92
CA SER A 14 -11.10 -22.59 -12.30
C SER A 14 -12.10 -21.72 -11.56
N ASP A 15 -13.12 -22.30 -10.99
CA ASP A 15 -14.17 -21.56 -10.23
C ASP A 15 -13.61 -20.84 -8.99
N SER A 16 -12.50 -21.33 -8.43
CA SER A 16 -11.92 -20.81 -7.19
C SER A 16 -10.49 -20.28 -7.34
N SER A 17 -9.88 -20.35 -8.53
CA SER A 17 -8.52 -19.87 -8.71
C SER A 17 -8.20 -19.44 -10.15
N ILE A 18 -7.28 -18.49 -10.27
CA ILE A 18 -6.70 -18.05 -11.53
C ILE A 18 -5.19 -18.08 -11.39
N LYS A 19 -4.51 -18.75 -12.31
CA LYS A 19 -3.04 -18.76 -12.42
C LYS A 19 -2.63 -18.02 -13.68
N LEU A 20 -1.74 -17.06 -13.52
CA LEU A 20 -1.30 -16.16 -14.57
C LEU A 20 0.24 -16.15 -14.64
N LYS A 21 0.74 -15.86 -15.83
CA LYS A 21 2.16 -15.61 -16.06
C LYS A 21 2.33 -14.25 -16.74
N LEU A 22 3.23 -13.44 -16.23
CA LEU A 22 3.58 -12.19 -16.88
C LEU A 22 4.28 -12.47 -18.21
N SER A 23 3.91 -11.76 -19.28
CA SER A 23 4.45 -11.98 -20.63
C SER A 23 5.94 -11.67 -20.76
N LYS A 24 6.46 -10.82 -19.89
CA LYS A 24 7.88 -10.43 -19.85
C LYS A 24 8.54 -10.83 -18.55
N ASN A 25 9.80 -11.21 -18.63
CA ASN A 25 10.64 -11.43 -17.46
C ASN A 25 11.02 -10.10 -16.80
N ILE A 26 11.13 -10.12 -15.47
CA ILE A 26 11.58 -8.99 -14.65
C ILE A 26 12.98 -9.31 -14.14
N SER A 27 13.98 -8.56 -14.56
CA SER A 27 15.40 -8.82 -14.22
C SER A 27 15.81 -10.28 -14.48
N GLY A 28 15.35 -10.85 -15.58
CA GLY A 28 15.59 -12.26 -15.94
C GLY A 28 14.69 -13.28 -15.24
N ALA A 29 13.91 -12.89 -14.23
CA ALA A 29 12.99 -13.79 -13.55
C ALA A 29 11.64 -13.90 -14.27
N GLU A 30 11.11 -15.10 -14.36
CA GLU A 30 9.72 -15.36 -14.70
C GLU A 30 8.84 -15.01 -13.51
N LEU A 31 7.75 -14.28 -13.73
CA LEU A 31 6.77 -13.97 -12.69
C LEU A 31 5.45 -14.69 -12.95
N ARG A 32 5.02 -15.47 -11.97
CA ARG A 32 3.70 -16.10 -11.92
C ARG A 32 2.88 -15.47 -10.80
N LYS A 33 1.58 -15.36 -11.05
CA LYS A 33 0.59 -14.90 -10.07
C LYS A 33 -0.50 -15.96 -9.94
N GLU A 34 -0.85 -16.27 -8.71
CA GLU A 34 -2.02 -17.07 -8.38
C GLU A 34 -2.94 -16.24 -7.51
N ILE A 35 -4.22 -16.21 -7.87
CA ILE A 35 -5.30 -15.61 -7.09
C ILE A 35 -6.27 -16.74 -6.78
N SER A 36 -6.63 -16.92 -5.52
CA SER A 36 -7.56 -17.97 -5.11
C SER A 36 -8.48 -17.51 -3.99
N ILE A 37 -9.62 -18.16 -3.90
CA ILE A 37 -10.61 -18.04 -2.84
C ILE A 37 -10.93 -19.42 -2.28
N ASN A 38 -11.26 -19.49 -1.00
CA ASN A 38 -11.78 -20.71 -0.39
C ASN A 38 -13.27 -20.55 -0.12
N GLU A 39 -14.00 -21.63 -0.25
CA GLU A 39 -15.41 -21.67 0.11
C GLU A 39 -15.57 -21.36 1.61
N ASN A 40 -16.57 -20.54 1.94
CA ASN A 40 -16.86 -20.07 3.31
C ASN A 40 -15.83 -19.13 3.94
N GLU A 41 -14.91 -18.57 3.16
CA GLU A 41 -13.99 -17.54 3.62
C GLU A 41 -14.22 -16.22 2.85
N SER A 42 -14.20 -15.09 3.56
CA SER A 42 -14.24 -13.75 2.95
C SER A 42 -12.82 -13.24 2.69
N VAL A 43 -11.94 -14.10 2.15
CA VAL A 43 -10.52 -13.82 1.93
C VAL A 43 -10.13 -14.12 0.49
N ILE A 44 -9.37 -13.21 -0.11
CA ILE A 44 -8.71 -13.42 -1.40
C ILE A 44 -7.23 -13.66 -1.16
N TYR A 45 -6.76 -14.83 -1.55
CA TYR A 45 -5.35 -15.19 -1.48
C TYR A 45 -4.63 -14.76 -2.75
N GLN A 46 -3.47 -14.13 -2.61
CA GLN A 46 -2.63 -13.76 -3.74
C GLN A 46 -1.20 -14.25 -3.51
N LYS A 47 -0.68 -15.02 -4.46
CA LYS A 47 0.69 -15.52 -4.44
C LYS A 47 1.43 -15.05 -5.69
N HIS A 48 2.60 -14.46 -5.50
CA HIS A 48 3.52 -14.11 -6.58
C HIS A 48 4.78 -14.96 -6.44
N THR A 49 5.18 -15.63 -7.51
CA THR A 49 6.37 -16.50 -7.55
C THR A 49 7.31 -15.99 -8.62
N PHE A 50 8.53 -15.63 -8.20
CA PHE A 50 9.63 -15.31 -9.10
C PHE A 50 10.50 -16.55 -9.26
N THR A 51 10.83 -16.91 -10.50
CA THR A 51 11.67 -18.08 -10.81
C THR A 51 12.80 -17.63 -11.72
N GLY A 52 14.05 -17.93 -11.34
CA GLY A 52 15.24 -17.44 -12.03
C GLY A 52 15.49 -15.96 -11.77
N GLY A 53 16.32 -15.34 -12.62
CA GLY A 53 16.73 -13.94 -12.48
C GLY A 53 17.82 -13.73 -11.44
N GLU A 54 18.36 -12.52 -11.41
CA GLU A 54 19.43 -12.12 -10.50
C GLU A 54 19.21 -10.68 -9.99
N GLY A 55 19.71 -10.41 -8.77
CA GLY A 55 19.69 -9.09 -8.17
C GLY A 55 18.43 -8.80 -7.36
N ARG A 56 18.29 -7.53 -6.96
CA ARG A 56 17.17 -7.03 -6.17
C ARG A 56 16.09 -6.45 -7.08
N ILE A 57 14.84 -6.79 -6.81
CA ILE A 57 13.68 -6.32 -7.57
C ILE A 57 12.79 -5.51 -6.63
N PRO A 58 12.39 -4.27 -6.98
CA PRO A 58 11.35 -3.57 -6.23
C PRO A 58 10.01 -4.26 -6.49
N VAL A 59 9.43 -4.81 -5.43
CA VAL A 59 8.14 -5.51 -5.47
C VAL A 59 7.18 -4.85 -4.49
N GLY A 60 5.94 -4.67 -4.91
CA GLY A 60 4.87 -4.20 -4.06
C GLY A 60 3.51 -4.70 -4.54
N HIS A 61 2.62 -4.92 -3.60
CA HIS A 61 1.20 -5.12 -3.89
C HIS A 61 0.51 -3.76 -3.80
N HIS A 62 -0.10 -3.32 -4.89
CA HIS A 62 -0.85 -2.08 -4.94
C HIS A 62 -2.34 -2.38 -4.83
N LEU A 63 -2.94 -1.94 -3.76
CA LEU A 63 -4.37 -2.02 -3.53
C LEU A 63 -4.98 -0.62 -3.51
N MET A 64 -6.18 -0.49 -4.05
CA MET A 64 -6.99 0.72 -3.97
C MET A 64 -8.28 0.41 -3.21
N LEU A 65 -8.47 1.07 -2.07
CA LEU A 65 -9.69 0.97 -1.28
C LEU A 65 -10.59 2.15 -1.60
N LYS A 66 -11.87 1.86 -1.85
CA LYS A 66 -12.90 2.91 -1.94
C LYS A 66 -13.48 3.13 -0.54
N ILE A 67 -13.18 4.28 0.05
CA ILE A 67 -13.68 4.68 1.36
C ILE A 67 -14.64 5.85 1.16
N PRO A 68 -15.95 5.65 1.30
CA PRO A 68 -16.93 6.71 1.00
C PRO A 68 -16.93 7.83 2.02
N ASN A 69 -16.69 7.55 3.30
CA ASN A 69 -16.76 8.52 4.38
C ASN A 69 -15.51 8.49 5.26
N LYS A 70 -15.54 7.69 6.31
CA LYS A 70 -14.49 7.62 7.33
C LYS A 70 -13.98 6.18 7.48
N ALA A 71 -12.67 6.05 7.66
CA ALA A 71 -12.04 4.78 8.02
C ALA A 71 -10.93 5.01 9.05
N PHE A 72 -10.56 3.93 9.74
CA PHE A 72 -9.42 3.91 10.64
C PHE A 72 -8.35 3.00 10.05
N ILE A 73 -7.12 3.50 10.02
CA ILE A 73 -5.96 2.80 9.46
C ILE A 73 -5.07 2.39 10.64
N SER A 74 -4.69 1.12 10.68
CA SER A 74 -3.82 0.60 11.74
C SER A 74 -2.77 -0.35 11.16
N PHE A 75 -1.70 -0.53 11.91
CA PHE A 75 -0.55 -1.33 11.51
C PHE A 75 -0.06 -2.15 12.69
N SER A 76 0.64 -3.25 12.38
CA SER A 76 1.53 -3.89 13.34
C SER A 76 2.59 -2.91 13.83
N ASP A 77 3.31 -3.25 14.88
CA ASP A 77 4.43 -2.45 15.37
C ASP A 77 5.40 -2.07 14.24
N PHE A 78 5.83 -0.82 14.24
CA PHE A 78 6.73 -0.27 13.24
C PHE A 78 7.90 0.50 13.88
N GLU A 79 8.99 0.66 13.15
CA GLU A 79 10.15 1.44 13.60
C GLU A 79 9.83 2.94 13.53
N PHE A 80 9.32 3.38 12.40
CA PHE A 80 8.84 4.74 12.19
C PHE A 80 7.89 4.81 11.00
N ALA A 81 7.11 5.88 10.98
CA ALA A 81 6.37 6.33 9.81
C ALA A 81 6.96 7.62 9.30
N GLY A 82 7.00 7.85 7.99
CA GLY A 82 7.59 9.06 7.46
C GLY A 82 7.13 9.43 6.06
N THR A 83 7.26 10.71 5.76
CA THR A 83 7.04 11.22 4.40
C THR A 83 8.36 11.21 3.61
N PRO A 84 8.32 11.08 2.28
CA PRO A 84 9.51 11.12 1.44
C PRO A 84 10.20 12.50 1.50
N PRO A 85 11.42 12.63 0.92
CA PRO A 85 12.16 13.90 0.93
C PRO A 85 11.41 15.09 0.32
N GLN A 86 10.52 14.81 -0.62
CA GLN A 86 9.73 15.84 -1.30
C GLN A 86 8.26 15.41 -1.39
N PRO A 87 7.31 16.35 -1.29
CA PRO A 87 5.90 16.07 -1.49
C PRO A 87 5.62 15.63 -2.94
N ILE A 88 4.47 14.99 -3.16
CA ILE A 88 3.98 14.64 -4.50
C ILE A 88 3.80 15.92 -5.33
N GLU A 89 3.30 16.99 -4.69
CA GLU A 89 3.22 18.33 -5.24
C GLU A 89 4.07 19.28 -4.42
N SER A 90 5.03 19.91 -5.05
CA SER A 90 5.96 20.85 -4.39
C SER A 90 5.35 22.23 -4.16
N ASP A 91 4.34 22.62 -4.93
CA ASP A 91 3.64 23.89 -4.78
C ASP A 91 2.49 23.76 -3.79
N SER A 92 2.73 24.21 -2.56
CA SER A 92 1.71 24.17 -1.49
C SER A 92 0.47 25.04 -1.78
N SER A 93 0.59 26.03 -2.68
CA SER A 93 -0.55 26.90 -3.06
C SER A 93 -1.60 26.14 -3.87
N LEU A 94 -1.23 25.01 -4.47
CA LEU A 94 -2.15 24.12 -5.18
C LEU A 94 -2.99 23.25 -4.24
N GLY A 95 -2.72 23.28 -2.92
CA GLY A 95 -3.51 22.59 -1.90
C GLY A 95 -3.53 21.07 -2.02
N ARG A 96 -2.52 20.46 -2.66
CA ARG A 96 -2.50 19.02 -2.96
C ARG A 96 -2.00 18.17 -1.82
N SER A 97 -1.03 18.68 -1.04
CA SER A 97 -0.46 17.98 0.11
C SER A 97 -0.49 18.86 1.34
N VAL A 98 -0.82 18.29 2.48
CA VAL A 98 -0.86 19.01 3.75
C VAL A 98 0.18 18.52 4.75
N LEU A 99 0.73 17.32 4.59
CA LEU A 99 1.78 16.83 5.45
C LEU A 99 3.08 17.59 5.24
N LYS A 100 3.89 17.64 6.28
CA LYS A 100 5.26 18.15 6.20
C LYS A 100 6.17 17.10 5.53
N TYR A 101 7.03 17.56 4.65
CA TYR A 101 8.01 16.75 3.93
C TYR A 101 9.41 17.35 4.09
N PRO A 102 10.45 16.54 4.48
CA PRO A 102 10.33 15.21 5.06
C PRO A 102 10.02 15.24 6.56
N GLN A 103 9.51 14.14 7.08
CA GLN A 103 9.39 13.90 8.52
C GLN A 103 9.44 12.42 8.83
N ASN A 104 9.81 12.08 10.08
CA ASN A 104 9.71 10.74 10.65
C ASN A 104 9.08 10.83 12.04
N VAL A 105 8.13 9.93 12.32
CA VAL A 105 7.44 9.83 13.61
C VAL A 105 7.32 8.36 14.02
N THR A 106 7.16 8.12 15.32
CA THR A 106 6.90 6.79 15.88
C THR A 106 5.43 6.58 16.26
N ASP A 107 4.61 7.60 16.07
CA ASP A 107 3.18 7.58 16.32
C ASP A 107 2.47 8.36 15.21
N LEU A 108 1.43 7.76 14.61
CA LEU A 108 0.67 8.37 13.52
C LEU A 108 -0.13 9.61 13.94
N ASN A 109 -0.43 9.75 15.23
CA ASN A 109 -1.05 10.94 15.80
C ASN A 109 -0.10 12.15 15.87
N LEU A 110 1.21 11.92 15.67
CA LEU A 110 2.26 12.95 15.78
C LEU A 110 2.76 13.42 14.41
N MET A 111 2.10 13.05 13.31
CA MET A 111 2.44 13.59 12.00
C MET A 111 2.21 15.10 11.98
N GLN A 112 3.15 15.83 11.39
CA GLN A 112 3.06 17.29 11.25
C GLN A 112 2.55 17.66 9.85
N ARG A 113 1.76 18.73 9.84
CA ARG A 113 1.38 19.43 8.62
C ARG A 113 2.46 20.46 8.27
N PHE A 114 2.41 21.01 7.04
CA PHE A 114 3.33 22.07 6.61
C PHE A 114 3.23 23.34 7.48
N ASP A 115 2.07 23.59 8.14
CA ASP A 115 1.85 24.69 9.09
C ASP A 115 2.29 24.34 10.54
N ASN A 116 3.02 23.23 10.73
CA ASN A 116 3.51 22.67 12.00
C ASN A 116 2.42 22.22 12.99
N LYS A 117 1.17 22.17 12.61
CA LYS A 117 0.12 21.55 13.41
C LYS A 117 0.23 20.03 13.33
N LEU A 118 -0.23 19.34 14.37
CA LEU A 118 -0.32 17.88 14.37
C LEU A 118 -1.59 17.43 13.64
N VAL A 119 -1.49 16.26 13.05
CA VAL A 119 -2.60 15.58 12.40
C VAL A 119 -2.53 14.08 12.69
N ASP A 120 -3.67 13.47 12.97
CA ASP A 120 -3.81 12.04 13.16
C ASP A 120 -3.99 11.35 11.79
N THR A 121 -2.93 10.73 11.29
CA THR A 121 -2.96 10.01 10.01
C THR A 121 -3.44 8.56 10.14
N SER A 122 -3.83 8.11 11.32
CA SER A 122 -4.54 6.85 11.53
C SER A 122 -6.03 6.93 11.16
N VAL A 123 -6.53 8.12 10.91
CA VAL A 123 -7.92 8.40 10.49
C VAL A 123 -7.94 8.86 9.03
N TYR A 124 -8.80 8.25 8.22
CA TYR A 124 -9.02 8.69 6.84
C TYR A 124 -10.46 9.23 6.67
N PRO A 125 -10.66 10.33 5.95
CA PRO A 125 -9.63 11.28 5.54
C PRO A 125 -9.18 12.11 6.74
N PHE A 126 -7.88 12.34 6.88
CA PHE A 126 -7.36 13.25 7.89
C PHE A 126 -7.37 14.71 7.42
N ASP A 127 -7.56 14.91 6.12
CA ASP A 127 -7.69 16.23 5.49
C ASP A 127 -8.46 16.10 4.17
N THR A 128 -8.92 17.22 3.63
CA THR A 128 -9.59 17.33 2.33
C THR A 128 -8.63 17.59 1.17
N SER A 129 -7.32 17.62 1.42
CA SER A 129 -6.29 17.74 0.39
C SER A 129 -6.35 16.61 -0.64
N HIS A 130 -5.84 16.87 -1.83
CA HIS A 130 -5.95 15.93 -2.95
C HIS A 130 -5.05 14.71 -2.81
N GLU A 131 -3.82 14.89 -2.32
CA GLU A 131 -2.83 13.80 -2.25
C GLU A 131 -1.87 14.00 -1.09
N ASP A 132 -1.63 12.93 -0.35
CA ASP A 132 -0.52 12.81 0.58
C ASP A 132 0.03 11.39 0.56
N LEU A 133 1.30 11.24 0.88
CA LEU A 133 1.98 9.96 0.90
C LEU A 133 2.89 9.86 2.11
N TYR A 134 2.76 8.76 2.85
CA TYR A 134 3.72 8.39 3.89
C TYR A 134 4.00 6.89 3.85
N MET A 135 5.09 6.49 4.46
CA MET A 135 5.54 5.12 4.48
C MET A 135 5.73 4.65 5.92
N ILE A 136 5.26 3.44 6.20
CA ILE A 136 5.48 2.73 7.44
C ILE A 136 6.65 1.77 7.24
N ILE A 137 7.64 1.81 8.12
CA ILE A 137 8.74 0.85 8.16
C ILE A 137 8.45 -0.15 9.27
N SER A 138 8.19 -1.39 8.92
CA SER A 138 7.92 -2.46 9.88
C SER A 138 9.11 -2.69 10.78
N LYS A 139 8.88 -3.03 12.05
CA LYS A 139 9.94 -3.53 12.93
C LYS A 139 10.57 -4.78 12.35
N LYS A 140 11.87 -4.93 12.56
CA LYS A 140 12.58 -6.18 12.30
C LYS A 140 12.21 -7.22 13.35
N ASP A 141 12.54 -8.45 13.06
CA ASP A 141 12.36 -9.60 13.98
C ASP A 141 10.89 -9.91 14.36
N MET A 142 9.94 -9.45 13.55
CA MET A 142 8.56 -9.81 13.68
C MET A 142 8.21 -10.98 12.74
N PRO A 143 7.46 -11.99 13.22
CA PRO A 143 7.08 -13.13 12.39
C PRO A 143 6.22 -12.72 11.19
N PHE A 144 5.43 -11.66 11.34
CA PHE A 144 4.65 -11.02 10.28
C PHE A 144 4.34 -9.57 10.64
N GLY A 145 4.21 -8.75 9.63
CA GLY A 145 3.65 -7.41 9.70
C GLY A 145 2.23 -7.39 9.13
N TRP A 146 1.41 -6.48 9.60
CA TRP A 146 0.06 -6.32 9.07
C TRP A 146 -0.33 -4.85 8.91
N SER A 147 -1.29 -4.62 8.03
CA SER A 147 -2.00 -3.36 7.86
C SER A 147 -3.49 -3.65 7.87
N ALA A 148 -4.28 -2.79 8.47
CA ALA A 148 -5.73 -2.93 8.47
C ALA A 148 -6.41 -1.59 8.24
N VAL A 149 -7.56 -1.64 7.56
CA VAL A 149 -8.44 -0.49 7.37
C VAL A 149 -9.84 -0.91 7.79
N SER A 150 -10.37 -0.29 8.83
CA SER A 150 -11.74 -0.52 9.27
C SER A 150 -12.64 0.63 8.82
N CYS A 151 -13.78 0.29 8.22
CA CYS A 151 -14.79 1.24 7.78
C CYS A 151 -16.12 0.91 8.47
N PRO A 152 -16.34 1.38 9.71
CA PRO A 152 -17.49 0.99 10.53
C PRO A 152 -18.83 1.35 9.88
N ASP A 153 -18.91 2.50 9.25
CA ASP A 153 -20.14 2.98 8.58
C ASP A 153 -20.57 2.06 7.42
N GLN A 154 -19.64 1.29 6.88
CA GLN A 154 -19.89 0.36 5.77
C GLN A 154 -19.87 -1.10 6.24
N GLY A 155 -19.55 -1.36 7.50
CA GLY A 155 -19.53 -2.69 8.10
C GLY A 155 -18.45 -3.63 7.56
N TRP A 156 -17.31 -3.13 7.08
CA TRP A 156 -16.22 -3.97 6.59
C TRP A 156 -14.86 -3.64 7.21
N LEU A 157 -14.02 -4.65 7.24
CA LEU A 157 -12.62 -4.59 7.60
C LEU A 157 -11.81 -5.17 6.43
N TRP A 158 -10.85 -4.40 5.94
CA TRP A 158 -9.79 -4.91 5.09
C TRP A 158 -8.51 -5.10 5.90
N TYR A 159 -7.77 -6.15 5.61
CA TYR A 159 -6.44 -6.36 6.18
C TYR A 159 -5.48 -7.00 5.18
N SER A 160 -4.20 -6.81 5.43
CA SER A 160 -3.10 -7.45 4.70
C SER A 160 -2.07 -7.93 5.70
N ILE A 161 -1.57 -9.14 5.49
CA ILE A 161 -0.46 -9.73 6.26
C ILE A 161 0.72 -9.94 5.32
N LYS A 162 1.91 -9.61 5.78
CA LYS A 162 3.13 -9.72 4.99
C LYS A 162 4.30 -10.23 5.84
N ASN A 163 5.31 -10.83 5.17
CA ASN A 163 6.60 -11.06 5.77
C ASN A 163 7.41 -9.74 5.74
N PRO A 164 7.76 -9.14 6.89
CA PRO A 164 8.51 -7.88 6.94
C PRO A 164 9.95 -7.99 6.42
N ASP A 165 10.56 -9.18 6.41
CA ASP A 165 11.90 -9.38 5.84
C ASP A 165 11.88 -9.29 4.31
N VAL A 166 10.75 -9.60 3.69
CA VAL A 166 10.57 -9.55 2.23
C VAL A 166 9.94 -8.23 1.80
N LEU A 167 8.93 -7.76 2.52
CA LEU A 167 8.19 -6.52 2.27
C LEU A 167 8.22 -5.62 3.51
N PRO A 168 9.35 -4.98 3.80
CA PRO A 168 9.52 -4.20 5.04
C PRO A 168 8.65 -2.95 5.09
N ASN A 169 8.20 -2.44 3.95
CA ASN A 169 7.53 -1.16 3.86
C ASN A 169 6.03 -1.32 3.56
N THR A 170 5.22 -0.42 4.12
CA THR A 170 3.84 -0.19 3.68
C THR A 170 3.71 1.27 3.30
N VAL A 171 3.37 1.54 2.04
CA VAL A 171 3.13 2.91 1.57
C VAL A 171 1.63 3.18 1.67
N VAL A 172 1.29 4.26 2.35
CA VAL A 172 -0.07 4.79 2.38
C VAL A 172 -0.11 6.00 1.45
N TRP A 173 -0.93 5.90 0.44
CA TRP A 173 -1.16 6.98 -0.51
C TRP A 173 -2.63 7.39 -0.45
N LEU A 174 -2.87 8.60 0.00
CA LEU A 174 -4.19 9.21 0.00
C LEU A 174 -4.38 9.91 -1.34
N SER A 175 -5.26 9.36 -2.16
CA SER A 175 -5.58 9.90 -3.48
C SER A 175 -7.04 10.37 -3.48
N ASN A 176 -7.27 11.60 -3.02
CA ASN A 176 -8.59 12.22 -2.89
C ASN A 176 -8.97 13.02 -4.15
N GLY A 177 -8.75 12.44 -5.32
CA GLY A 177 -9.07 13.09 -6.60
C GLY A 177 -8.00 14.02 -7.16
N GLY A 178 -6.77 13.99 -6.62
CA GLY A 178 -5.65 14.84 -7.06
C GLY A 178 -5.18 14.64 -8.50
N ARG A 179 -5.74 13.66 -9.21
CA ARG A 179 -5.46 13.41 -10.62
C ARG A 179 -6.57 13.83 -11.59
N TYR A 180 -7.62 14.42 -11.07
CA TYR A 180 -8.65 15.06 -11.90
C TYR A 180 -8.24 16.52 -12.12
N TYR A 181 -7.55 16.76 -13.21
CA TYR A 181 -7.20 18.09 -13.70
C TYR A 181 -8.05 18.45 -14.91
#